data_96a72c531e10b15b4adba89b199d6d0f
#
_entry.id   96a72c531e10b15b4adba89b199d6d0f
#
_cell.length_a   1.000
_cell.length_b   1.000
_cell.length_c   1.000
_cell.angle_alpha   90.00
_cell.angle_beta   90.00
_cell.angle_gamma   90.00
#
_symmetry.space_group_name_H-M   'P 1'
#
loop_
_entity.id
_entity.type
_entity.pdbx_description
1 polymer ?
#
loop_
_entity_poly.entity_id
_entity_poly.type
_entity_poly.pdbx_seq_one_letter_code
_entity_poly.pdbx_strand_id
1 'polypeptide(L)'
;MKRFLLFLTCVLLMSQFHSAAYTFPPSQVRCLVVYYTYSGVTRTLAQAIADNCDGELLEVVDHGNYPRPESQTIYTFANNERSQMDAGNWPEINTSVDDFDDWDFVIICTPLWNGKMANPMLTFLHNHAEKLDGKQVALAVTSYSSGYSGVLADARNTLPNSTFVGNTLHITYSNRPRMAEMASEWVPGLEVEVTPNTNKIHVIVGGQTFMATLADNATGNFFKTMLPMTIDMDELNGNEKYYYLNESLPSAPVNPGTIYAGDIMLYGNSCVVLFYKTFNTGYSYTRIGSLDDPTGLAEAVGPDNAMVTFELAYACDVNCDNEVDINDVTDLIAMVLSGQISAYGDVDINGVVDINDVTCLINVLLGVK
;
A
#
# COMPACT_ATOMS: atom_id res chain seq x y z
N MET A 1 -15.27 28.02 -40.45
CA MET A 1 -15.81 26.85 -39.74
C MET A 1 -14.88 25.65 -39.85
N LYS A 2 -13.59 25.78 -39.46
CA LYS A 2 -12.61 24.65 -39.47
C LYS A 2 -11.56 24.78 -38.34
N ARG A 3 -11.87 25.50 -37.24
CA ARG A 3 -10.94 25.69 -36.11
C ARG A 3 -11.56 25.33 -34.73
N PHE A 4 -12.74 24.65 -34.73
CA PHE A 4 -13.45 24.29 -33.47
C PHE A 4 -13.52 22.78 -33.20
N LEU A 5 -12.85 21.95 -34.03
CA LEU A 5 -12.91 20.49 -33.90
C LEU A 5 -11.60 19.83 -33.41
N LEU A 6 -10.60 20.65 -33.07
CA LEU A 6 -9.29 20.13 -32.58
C LEU A 6 -9.11 20.27 -31.06
N PHE A 7 -10.08 20.85 -30.34
CA PHE A 7 -10.01 21.03 -28.88
C PHE A 7 -10.82 20.02 -28.09
N LEU A 8 -11.58 19.14 -28.77
CA LEU A 8 -12.44 18.14 -28.08
C LEU A 8 -11.86 16.73 -28.09
N THR A 9 -10.72 16.51 -28.75
CA THR A 9 -10.03 15.19 -28.76
C THR A 9 -8.87 15.10 -27.76
N CYS A 10 -8.46 16.21 -27.13
CA CYS A 10 -7.41 16.20 -26.10
C CYS A 10 -7.95 16.03 -24.66
N VAL A 11 -9.25 16.04 -24.43
CA VAL A 11 -9.84 15.92 -23.07
C VAL A 11 -10.31 14.49 -22.75
N LEU A 12 -10.22 13.56 -23.70
CA LEU A 12 -10.64 12.15 -23.51
C LEU A 12 -9.46 11.16 -23.47
N LEU A 13 -8.23 11.67 -23.30
CA LEU A 13 -7.04 10.86 -22.98
C LEU A 13 -6.62 11.07 -21.52
N MET A 14 -7.58 11.33 -20.64
CA MET A 14 -7.35 11.25 -19.21
C MET A 14 -7.37 9.79 -18.78
N SER A 15 -6.16 9.33 -18.46
CA SER A 15 -5.85 8.30 -17.49
C SER A 15 -6.62 6.98 -17.63
N GLN A 16 -6.19 6.12 -18.51
CA GLN A 16 -6.13 4.72 -18.11
C GLN A 16 -4.82 4.57 -17.32
N PHE A 17 -4.87 4.91 -16.04
CA PHE A 17 -3.89 4.39 -15.09
C PHE A 17 -4.09 2.87 -15.12
N HIS A 18 -3.23 2.17 -15.83
CA HIS A 18 -3.08 0.74 -15.62
C HIS A 18 -2.32 0.61 -14.29
N SER A 19 -3.07 0.53 -13.18
CA SER A 19 -2.51 -0.13 -12.01
C SER A 19 -2.11 -1.52 -12.49
N ALA A 20 -0.82 -1.82 -12.44
CA ALA A 20 -0.36 -3.16 -12.76
C ALA A 20 -0.96 -4.10 -11.72
N ALA A 21 -1.92 -4.92 -12.11
CA ALA A 21 -2.43 -6.00 -11.28
C ALA A 21 -1.33 -7.04 -11.15
N TYR A 22 -0.67 -7.08 -10.01
CA TYR A 22 0.33 -8.11 -9.72
C TYR A 22 -0.36 -9.38 -9.26
N THR A 23 0.03 -10.53 -9.83
CA THR A 23 -0.33 -11.83 -9.28
C THR A 23 0.52 -12.10 -8.04
N PHE A 24 -0.11 -12.54 -6.95
CA PHE A 24 0.56 -12.84 -5.68
C PHE A 24 1.60 -13.97 -5.81
N PRO A 25 2.75 -13.88 -5.12
CA PRO A 25 3.24 -12.76 -4.34
C PRO A 25 4.36 -12.02 -5.05
N PRO A 26 4.23 -10.76 -5.34
CA PRO A 26 5.42 -9.97 -5.50
C PRO A 26 6.11 -9.92 -4.12
N SER A 27 7.42 -10.06 -4.07
CA SER A 27 8.27 -9.93 -2.87
C SER A 27 8.14 -8.56 -2.17
N GLN A 28 7.20 -7.73 -2.58
CA GLN A 28 6.98 -6.36 -2.16
C GLN A 28 5.58 -6.09 -1.58
N VAL A 29 4.66 -7.07 -1.60
CA VAL A 29 3.34 -6.92 -0.96
C VAL A 29 3.43 -7.33 0.49
N ARG A 30 3.32 -6.37 1.40
CA ARG A 30 3.24 -6.66 2.82
C ARG A 30 1.82 -7.13 3.13
N CYS A 31 1.70 -8.42 3.42
CA CYS A 31 0.42 -9.08 3.65
C CYS A 31 0.20 -9.35 5.15
N LEU A 32 -0.93 -8.93 5.69
CA LEU A 32 -1.39 -9.35 7.01
C LEU A 32 -2.45 -10.45 6.85
N VAL A 33 -2.24 -11.59 7.48
CA VAL A 33 -3.23 -12.68 7.57
C VAL A 33 -3.86 -12.66 8.95
N VAL A 34 -5.01 -11.99 9.05
CA VAL A 34 -5.80 -11.92 10.29
C VAL A 34 -6.69 -13.16 10.37
N TYR A 35 -6.63 -13.89 11.47
CA TYR A 35 -7.45 -15.06 11.63
C TYR A 35 -8.08 -15.20 13.02
N TYR A 36 -9.29 -15.76 13.04
CA TYR A 36 -9.91 -16.30 14.24
C TYR A 36 -10.04 -17.81 14.11
N THR A 37 -9.74 -18.54 15.16
CA THR A 37 -9.88 -19.99 15.17
C THR A 37 -10.52 -20.49 16.46
N TYR A 38 -11.50 -21.37 16.33
CA TYR A 38 -12.18 -21.99 17.47
C TYR A 38 -11.68 -23.43 17.74
N SER A 39 -11.41 -24.19 16.69
CA SER A 39 -10.98 -25.60 16.75
C SER A 39 -9.57 -25.83 16.20
N GLY A 40 -8.82 -24.79 15.88
CA GLY A 40 -7.49 -24.87 15.29
C GLY A 40 -7.48 -25.00 13.75
N VAL A 41 -8.60 -25.31 13.10
CA VAL A 41 -8.66 -25.52 11.64
C VAL A 41 -8.34 -24.25 10.87
N THR A 42 -8.91 -23.13 11.26
CA THR A 42 -8.66 -21.84 10.59
C THR A 42 -7.22 -21.35 10.81
N ARG A 43 -6.61 -21.65 11.97
CA ARG A 43 -5.17 -21.38 12.20
C ARG A 43 -4.31 -22.11 11.19
N THR A 44 -4.60 -23.41 10.92
CA THR A 44 -3.86 -24.20 9.92
C THR A 44 -4.02 -23.59 8.51
N LEU A 45 -5.22 -23.12 8.17
CA LEU A 45 -5.46 -22.43 6.90
C LEU A 45 -4.70 -21.11 6.82
N ALA A 46 -4.77 -20.28 7.86
CA ALA A 46 -4.07 -19.00 7.92
C ALA A 46 -2.55 -19.16 7.78
N GLN A 47 -1.97 -20.18 8.45
CA GLN A 47 -0.56 -20.51 8.30
C GLN A 47 -0.23 -20.91 6.86
N ALA A 48 -1.02 -21.80 6.24
CA ALA A 48 -0.79 -22.20 4.86
C ALA A 48 -0.90 -21.02 3.88
N ILE A 49 -1.78 -20.05 4.14
CA ILE A 49 -1.89 -18.84 3.35
C ILE A 49 -0.65 -17.95 3.56
N ALA A 50 -0.28 -17.70 4.83
CA ALA A 50 0.88 -16.86 5.17
C ALA A 50 2.18 -17.41 4.56
N ASP A 51 2.38 -18.74 4.60
CA ASP A 51 3.54 -19.40 3.99
C ASP A 51 3.61 -19.20 2.46
N ASN A 52 2.48 -18.91 1.80
CA ASN A 52 2.42 -18.67 0.35
C ASN A 52 2.46 -17.19 -0.04
N CYS A 53 2.25 -16.25 0.88
CA CYS A 53 2.33 -14.81 0.63
C CYS A 53 3.40 -14.11 1.45
N ASP A 54 4.26 -14.84 2.14
CA ASP A 54 5.22 -14.29 3.11
C ASP A 54 4.55 -13.31 4.10
N GLY A 55 3.32 -13.67 4.51
CA GLY A 55 2.43 -12.82 5.27
C GLY A 55 2.64 -12.91 6.78
N GLU A 56 2.47 -11.79 7.46
CA GLU A 56 2.41 -11.75 8.92
C GLU A 56 1.09 -12.31 9.44
N LEU A 57 1.13 -13.07 10.53
CA LEU A 57 -0.04 -13.69 11.15
C LEU A 57 -0.51 -12.90 12.36
N LEU A 58 -1.82 -12.57 12.39
CA LEU A 58 -2.47 -11.97 13.55
C LEU A 58 -3.66 -12.82 14.00
N GLU A 59 -3.59 -13.40 15.20
CA GLU A 59 -4.72 -14.12 15.80
C GLU A 59 -5.67 -13.18 16.50
N VAL A 60 -6.94 -13.21 16.12
CA VAL A 60 -8.01 -12.58 16.90
C VAL A 60 -8.29 -13.45 18.12
N VAL A 61 -8.02 -12.93 19.29
CA VAL A 61 -8.20 -13.63 20.56
C VAL A 61 -9.50 -13.15 21.20
N ASP A 62 -10.42 -14.08 21.40
CA ASP A 62 -11.69 -13.82 22.06
C ASP A 62 -11.55 -13.67 23.60
N HIS A 63 -12.65 -13.36 24.27
CA HIS A 63 -12.71 -13.21 25.74
C HIS A 63 -12.60 -14.55 26.52
N GLY A 64 -12.42 -15.69 25.84
CA GLY A 64 -12.24 -17.03 26.45
C GLY A 64 -13.49 -17.69 27.04
N ASN A 65 -14.68 -17.10 26.84
CA ASN A 65 -15.93 -17.56 27.44
C ASN A 65 -16.79 -18.47 26.50
N TYR A 66 -16.29 -18.78 25.31
CA TYR A 66 -17.01 -19.64 24.38
C TYR A 66 -17.05 -21.08 24.86
N PRO A 67 -18.23 -21.78 24.69
CA PRO A 67 -18.34 -23.20 25.01
C PRO A 67 -17.30 -24.02 24.23
N ARG A 68 -16.92 -25.19 24.82
CA ARG A 68 -15.96 -26.07 24.14
C ARG A 68 -16.45 -26.56 22.78
N PRO A 69 -15.53 -26.82 21.81
CA PRO A 69 -15.90 -27.23 20.43
C PRO A 69 -16.79 -28.48 20.34
N GLU A 70 -16.67 -29.37 21.28
CA GLU A 70 -17.47 -30.65 21.34
C GLU A 70 -18.93 -30.38 21.73
N SER A 71 -19.23 -29.19 22.21
CA SER A 71 -20.57 -28.82 22.65
C SER A 71 -21.36 -28.17 21.50
N GLN A 72 -22.52 -28.77 21.17
CA GLN A 72 -23.49 -28.13 20.25
C GLN A 72 -24.01 -26.78 20.77
N THR A 73 -23.71 -26.42 22.01
CA THR A 73 -24.16 -25.18 22.64
C THR A 73 -23.48 -23.94 22.04
N ILE A 74 -22.33 -24.10 21.33
CA ILE A 74 -21.69 -22.99 20.65
C ILE A 74 -22.63 -22.27 19.66
N TYR A 75 -23.43 -23.00 18.92
CA TYR A 75 -24.33 -22.41 17.93
C TYR A 75 -25.46 -21.58 18.58
N THR A 76 -25.99 -22.03 19.70
CA THR A 76 -26.98 -21.27 20.48
C THR A 76 -26.32 -20.03 21.09
N PHE A 77 -25.13 -20.19 21.66
CA PHE A 77 -24.37 -19.11 22.25
C PHE A 77 -24.07 -18.04 21.21
N ALA A 78 -23.51 -18.42 20.05
CA ALA A 78 -23.16 -17.52 18.97
C ALA A 78 -24.38 -16.76 18.41
N ASN A 79 -25.56 -17.41 18.31
CA ASN A 79 -26.78 -16.74 17.88
C ASN A 79 -27.27 -15.71 18.89
N ASN A 80 -27.25 -16.04 20.20
CA ASN A 80 -27.65 -15.09 21.26
C ASN A 80 -26.70 -13.89 21.30
N GLU A 81 -25.40 -14.11 21.18
CA GLU A 81 -24.40 -13.05 21.12
C GLU A 81 -24.60 -12.19 19.86
N ARG A 82 -24.86 -12.80 18.69
CA ARG A 82 -25.18 -12.06 17.46
C ARG A 82 -26.37 -11.15 17.63
N SER A 83 -27.42 -11.59 18.33
CA SER A 83 -28.58 -10.76 18.62
C SER A 83 -28.25 -9.56 19.53
N GLN A 84 -27.26 -9.70 20.42
CA GLN A 84 -26.73 -8.59 21.19
C GLN A 84 -25.91 -7.62 20.33
N MET A 85 -25.09 -8.13 19.42
CA MET A 85 -24.34 -7.33 18.46
C MET A 85 -25.28 -6.50 17.56
N ASP A 86 -26.38 -7.10 17.09
CA ASP A 86 -27.42 -6.41 16.31
C ASP A 86 -28.12 -5.29 17.12
N ALA A 87 -28.10 -5.40 18.45
CA ALA A 87 -28.59 -4.38 19.37
C ALA A 87 -27.49 -3.37 19.79
N GLY A 88 -26.29 -3.45 19.20
CA GLY A 88 -25.16 -2.55 19.48
C GLY A 88 -24.26 -3.01 20.63
N ASN A 89 -24.51 -4.19 21.22
CA ASN A 89 -23.69 -4.74 22.32
C ASN A 89 -22.67 -5.74 21.76
N TRP A 90 -21.49 -5.27 21.41
CA TRP A 90 -20.42 -6.08 20.84
C TRP A 90 -19.62 -6.83 21.92
N PRO A 91 -19.25 -8.10 21.73
CA PRO A 91 -18.39 -8.83 22.66
C PRO A 91 -16.99 -8.22 22.67
N GLU A 92 -16.35 -8.27 23.82
CA GLU A 92 -14.95 -7.88 23.95
C GLU A 92 -14.03 -8.91 23.29
N ILE A 93 -12.96 -8.43 22.65
CA ILE A 93 -11.85 -9.22 22.16
C ILE A 93 -10.53 -8.67 22.71
N ASN A 94 -9.51 -9.51 22.79
CA ASN A 94 -8.21 -9.14 23.35
C ASN A 94 -7.19 -8.71 22.28
N THR A 95 -7.61 -8.58 21.03
CA THR A 95 -6.75 -8.21 19.90
C THR A 95 -7.13 -6.83 19.37
N SER A 96 -6.16 -5.95 19.27
CA SER A 96 -6.29 -4.62 18.68
C SER A 96 -5.10 -4.33 17.77
N VAL A 97 -5.35 -3.53 16.74
CA VAL A 97 -4.33 -2.99 15.81
C VAL A 97 -4.47 -1.48 15.81
N ASP A 98 -3.38 -0.77 15.98
CA ASP A 98 -3.40 0.69 16.04
C ASP A 98 -3.69 1.31 14.67
N ASP A 99 -3.09 0.77 13.61
CA ASP A 99 -3.36 1.08 12.21
C ASP A 99 -3.00 -0.12 11.32
N PHE A 100 -3.25 -0.02 10.01
CA PHE A 100 -2.89 -1.03 9.01
C PHE A 100 -1.90 -0.48 7.96
N ASP A 101 -1.17 0.58 8.28
CA ASP A 101 -0.30 1.27 7.32
C ASP A 101 0.94 0.44 6.98
N ASP A 102 1.31 -0.49 7.87
CA ASP A 102 2.40 -1.43 7.61
C ASP A 102 2.04 -2.53 6.59
N TRP A 103 0.78 -2.68 6.20
CA TRP A 103 0.35 -3.72 5.27
C TRP A 103 -0.41 -3.14 4.07
N ASP A 104 -0.07 -3.64 2.90
CA ASP A 104 -0.69 -3.26 1.63
C ASP A 104 -2.00 -4.03 1.41
N PHE A 105 -2.11 -5.22 2.04
CA PHE A 105 -3.18 -6.16 1.81
C PHE A 105 -3.51 -6.97 3.07
N VAL A 106 -4.80 -7.22 3.31
CA VAL A 106 -5.26 -7.97 4.48
C VAL A 106 -6.08 -9.20 4.06
N ILE A 107 -5.64 -10.38 4.48
CA ILE A 107 -6.39 -11.62 4.28
C ILE A 107 -7.13 -11.97 5.57
N ILE A 108 -8.45 -12.09 5.49
CA ILE A 108 -9.34 -12.38 6.61
C ILE A 108 -9.67 -13.87 6.61
N CYS A 109 -9.22 -14.61 7.62
CA CYS A 109 -9.47 -16.05 7.77
C CYS A 109 -10.42 -16.30 8.94
N THR A 110 -11.61 -16.85 8.68
CA THR A 110 -12.65 -17.04 9.70
C THR A 110 -13.36 -18.38 9.60
N PRO A 111 -13.73 -19.01 10.72
CA PRO A 111 -14.68 -20.09 10.69
C PRO A 111 -16.11 -19.56 10.46
N LEU A 112 -16.95 -20.43 9.91
CA LEU A 112 -18.36 -20.16 9.72
C LEU A 112 -19.16 -20.72 10.90
N TRP A 113 -19.97 -19.87 11.55
CA TRP A 113 -20.93 -20.24 12.59
C TRP A 113 -22.37 -19.93 12.13
N ASN A 114 -23.24 -20.92 12.11
CA ASN A 114 -24.64 -20.77 11.70
C ASN A 114 -24.85 -20.02 10.36
N GLY A 115 -23.97 -20.27 9.38
CA GLY A 115 -24.03 -19.61 8.07
C GLY A 115 -23.49 -18.19 8.04
N LYS A 116 -22.91 -17.70 9.13
CA LYS A 116 -22.40 -16.34 9.34
C LYS A 116 -20.92 -16.37 9.73
N MET A 117 -20.27 -15.20 9.70
CA MET A 117 -18.92 -15.02 10.22
C MET A 117 -18.89 -15.30 11.72
N ALA A 118 -17.82 -15.91 12.23
CA ALA A 118 -17.64 -16.06 13.67
C ALA A 118 -17.64 -14.71 14.37
N ASN A 119 -18.35 -14.60 15.49
CA ASN A 119 -18.57 -13.32 16.16
C ASN A 119 -17.28 -12.61 16.57
N PRO A 120 -16.20 -13.27 17.08
CA PRO A 120 -14.96 -12.58 17.40
C PRO A 120 -14.30 -11.92 16.18
N MET A 121 -14.30 -12.60 15.01
CA MET A 121 -13.78 -12.00 13.79
C MET A 121 -14.65 -10.83 13.34
N LEU A 122 -15.97 -10.95 13.42
CA LEU A 122 -16.86 -9.84 13.07
C LEU A 122 -16.67 -8.63 13.99
N THR A 123 -16.45 -8.88 15.28
CA THR A 123 -16.12 -7.82 16.25
C THR A 123 -14.79 -7.14 15.92
N PHE A 124 -13.78 -7.93 15.55
CA PHE A 124 -12.49 -7.39 15.11
C PHE A 124 -12.68 -6.45 13.90
N LEU A 125 -13.40 -6.89 12.88
CA LEU A 125 -13.66 -6.07 11.69
C LEU A 125 -14.47 -4.81 12.03
N HIS A 126 -15.46 -4.92 12.91
CA HIS A 126 -16.25 -3.78 13.37
C HIS A 126 -15.39 -2.72 14.08
N ASN A 127 -14.51 -3.16 14.98
CA ASN A 127 -13.64 -2.28 15.75
C ASN A 127 -12.58 -1.57 14.90
N HIS A 128 -12.25 -2.13 13.72
CA HIS A 128 -11.19 -1.64 12.84
C HIS A 128 -11.72 -1.20 11.46
N ALA A 129 -13.05 -1.08 11.27
CA ALA A 129 -13.64 -0.81 9.97
C ALA A 129 -13.11 0.49 9.34
N GLU A 130 -13.05 1.58 10.11
CA GLU A 130 -12.52 2.88 9.65
C GLU A 130 -11.04 2.81 9.27
N LYS A 131 -10.25 1.97 9.96
CA LYS A 131 -8.81 1.77 9.68
C LYS A 131 -8.56 0.89 8.46
N LEU A 132 -9.56 0.11 8.05
CA LEU A 132 -9.54 -0.74 6.86
C LEU A 132 -10.17 -0.06 5.64
N ASP A 133 -10.67 1.17 5.77
CA ASP A 133 -11.22 1.94 4.65
C ASP A 133 -10.14 2.13 3.56
N GLY A 134 -10.52 1.84 2.32
CA GLY A 134 -9.61 1.89 1.17
C GLY A 134 -8.64 0.71 1.04
N LYS A 135 -8.49 -0.14 2.08
CA LYS A 135 -7.60 -1.31 2.01
C LYS A 135 -8.19 -2.40 1.11
N GLN A 136 -7.31 -3.12 0.44
CA GLN A 136 -7.66 -4.33 -0.27
C GLN A 136 -7.72 -5.51 0.69
N VAL A 137 -8.77 -6.31 0.58
CA VAL A 137 -8.99 -7.45 1.47
C VAL A 137 -9.38 -8.71 0.69
N ALA A 138 -8.93 -9.89 1.14
CA ALA A 138 -9.44 -11.17 0.66
C ALA A 138 -10.02 -11.99 1.80
N LEU A 139 -10.87 -12.95 1.47
CA LEU A 139 -11.61 -13.74 2.44
C LEU A 139 -11.34 -15.22 2.28
N ALA A 140 -10.94 -15.88 3.38
CA ALA A 140 -10.80 -17.32 3.48
C ALA A 140 -11.70 -17.87 4.60
N VAL A 141 -12.50 -18.87 4.30
CA VAL A 141 -13.54 -19.37 5.19
C VAL A 141 -13.36 -20.88 5.44
N THR A 142 -13.44 -21.29 6.70
CA THR A 142 -13.53 -22.70 7.07
C THR A 142 -14.94 -23.04 7.53
N SER A 143 -15.47 -24.19 7.07
CA SER A 143 -16.78 -24.69 7.50
C SER A 143 -16.79 -26.22 7.57
N TYR A 144 -17.85 -26.78 8.12
CA TYR A 144 -18.06 -28.23 7.99
C TYR A 144 -18.57 -28.60 6.59
N SER A 145 -19.68 -28.01 6.16
CA SER A 145 -20.29 -28.28 4.85
C SER A 145 -21.14 -27.11 4.31
N SER A 146 -21.39 -26.07 5.12
CA SER A 146 -22.24 -24.95 4.73
C SER A 146 -21.54 -23.99 3.78
N GLY A 147 -22.29 -23.37 2.88
CA GLY A 147 -21.79 -22.32 1.99
C GLY A 147 -21.48 -21.03 2.75
N TYR A 148 -20.58 -20.23 2.23
CA TYR A 148 -19.99 -19.06 2.88
C TYR A 148 -20.68 -17.70 2.56
N SER A 149 -21.80 -17.71 1.84
CA SER A 149 -22.43 -16.45 1.39
C SER A 149 -22.78 -15.48 2.52
N GLY A 150 -23.18 -16.00 3.69
CA GLY A 150 -23.46 -15.18 4.85
C GLY A 150 -22.21 -14.57 5.49
N VAL A 151 -21.06 -15.28 5.42
CA VAL A 151 -19.76 -14.75 5.88
C VAL A 151 -19.31 -13.61 4.97
N LEU A 152 -19.43 -13.79 3.66
CA LEU A 152 -19.09 -12.76 2.68
C LEU A 152 -20.00 -11.53 2.83
N ALA A 153 -21.29 -11.74 3.10
CA ALA A 153 -22.22 -10.63 3.35
C ALA A 153 -21.86 -9.87 4.63
N ASP A 154 -21.52 -10.58 5.72
CA ASP A 154 -21.08 -9.95 6.96
C ASP A 154 -19.80 -9.11 6.73
N ALA A 155 -18.79 -9.65 6.04
CA ALA A 155 -17.57 -8.95 5.73
C ALA A 155 -17.82 -7.66 4.93
N ARG A 156 -18.56 -7.75 3.82
CA ARG A 156 -18.87 -6.59 2.96
C ARG A 156 -19.72 -5.52 3.64
N ASN A 157 -20.65 -5.92 4.51
CA ASN A 157 -21.46 -4.98 5.25
C ASN A 157 -20.66 -4.24 6.33
N THR A 158 -19.65 -4.90 6.90
CA THR A 158 -18.79 -4.32 7.95
C THR A 158 -17.68 -3.46 7.35
N LEU A 159 -17.19 -3.80 6.15
CA LEU A 159 -16.11 -3.12 5.44
C LEU A 159 -16.61 -2.58 4.08
N PRO A 160 -17.54 -1.60 4.08
CA PRO A 160 -18.18 -1.15 2.85
C PRO A 160 -17.24 -0.39 1.91
N ASN A 161 -16.16 0.18 2.43
CA ASN A 161 -15.18 0.98 1.69
C ASN A 161 -13.90 0.22 1.37
N SER A 162 -13.76 -1.05 1.79
CA SER A 162 -12.64 -1.90 1.42
C SER A 162 -12.87 -2.58 0.07
N THR A 163 -11.80 -2.81 -0.69
CA THR A 163 -11.86 -3.51 -1.96
C THR A 163 -11.65 -5.01 -1.75
N PHE A 164 -12.67 -5.82 -2.05
CA PHE A 164 -12.57 -7.28 -1.96
C PHE A 164 -11.95 -7.85 -3.23
N VAL A 165 -10.75 -8.42 -3.13
CA VAL A 165 -10.01 -8.99 -4.26
C VAL A 165 -10.12 -10.52 -4.31
N GLY A 166 -10.10 -11.04 -5.51
CA GLY A 166 -10.17 -12.47 -5.78
C GLY A 166 -11.48 -13.13 -5.34
N ASN A 167 -11.51 -14.45 -5.48
CA ASN A 167 -12.62 -15.27 -5.01
C ASN A 167 -12.38 -15.71 -3.56
N THR A 168 -13.45 -15.89 -2.79
CA THR A 168 -13.33 -16.42 -1.42
C THR A 168 -12.78 -17.85 -1.44
N LEU A 169 -11.68 -18.09 -0.72
CA LEU A 169 -11.18 -19.44 -0.47
C LEU A 169 -12.09 -20.14 0.55
N HIS A 170 -12.64 -21.30 0.18
CA HIS A 170 -13.56 -22.02 1.05
C HIS A 170 -13.07 -23.44 1.35
N ILE A 171 -12.70 -23.67 2.59
CA ILE A 171 -12.28 -24.99 3.10
C ILE A 171 -13.42 -25.60 3.89
N THR A 172 -13.94 -26.72 3.35
CA THR A 172 -14.95 -27.56 4.02
C THR A 172 -14.27 -28.77 4.67
N TYR A 173 -15.03 -29.52 5.48
CA TYR A 173 -14.54 -30.79 6.06
C TYR A 173 -14.04 -31.76 4.99
N SER A 174 -14.71 -31.83 3.84
CA SER A 174 -14.40 -32.80 2.77
C SER A 174 -13.11 -32.45 2.00
N ASN A 175 -12.80 -31.15 1.82
CA ASN A 175 -11.60 -30.72 1.09
C ASN A 175 -10.44 -30.31 2.02
N ARG A 176 -10.63 -30.39 3.35
CA ARG A 176 -9.60 -30.07 4.35
C ARG A 176 -8.26 -30.79 4.13
N PRO A 177 -8.19 -32.06 3.67
CA PRO A 177 -6.91 -32.69 3.37
C PRO A 177 -6.09 -32.00 2.27
N ARG A 178 -6.74 -31.19 1.42
CA ARG A 178 -6.12 -30.41 0.35
C ARG A 178 -5.92 -28.94 0.72
N MET A 179 -6.08 -28.56 1.98
CA MET A 179 -6.09 -27.17 2.43
C MET A 179 -4.83 -26.41 2.01
N ALA A 180 -3.64 -27.00 2.22
CA ALA A 180 -2.38 -26.37 1.85
C ALA A 180 -2.23 -26.21 0.32
N GLU A 181 -2.61 -27.23 -0.44
CA GLU A 181 -2.64 -27.20 -1.90
C GLU A 181 -3.60 -26.10 -2.40
N MET A 182 -4.81 -26.03 -1.86
CA MET A 182 -5.79 -25.02 -2.23
C MET A 182 -5.34 -23.60 -1.85
N ALA A 183 -4.63 -23.42 -0.74
CA ALA A 183 -4.04 -22.14 -0.38
C ALA A 183 -2.94 -21.74 -1.37
N SER A 184 -2.06 -22.69 -1.76
CA SER A 184 -0.99 -22.44 -2.73
C SER A 184 -1.48 -22.17 -4.16
N GLU A 185 -2.67 -22.66 -4.52
CA GLU A 185 -3.33 -22.35 -5.80
C GLU A 185 -4.09 -21.01 -5.74
N TRP A 186 -4.64 -20.65 -4.57
CA TRP A 186 -5.48 -19.47 -4.41
C TRP A 186 -4.69 -18.18 -4.26
N VAL A 187 -3.62 -18.17 -3.45
CA VAL A 187 -2.82 -16.96 -3.18
C VAL A 187 -2.27 -16.35 -4.47
N PRO A 188 -1.63 -17.08 -5.40
CA PRO A 188 -1.14 -16.51 -6.65
C PRO A 188 -2.23 -15.96 -7.57
N GLY A 189 -3.49 -16.39 -7.38
CA GLY A 189 -4.64 -15.89 -8.15
C GLY A 189 -5.29 -14.63 -7.57
N LEU A 190 -4.73 -14.06 -6.49
CA LEU A 190 -5.19 -12.78 -5.94
C LEU A 190 -4.54 -11.65 -6.74
N GLU A 191 -5.37 -10.88 -7.43
CA GLU A 191 -4.94 -9.66 -8.11
C GLU A 191 -4.97 -8.51 -7.10
N VAL A 192 -3.81 -8.16 -6.53
CA VAL A 192 -3.66 -7.07 -5.56
C VAL A 192 -3.03 -5.90 -6.28
N GLU A 193 -3.70 -4.75 -6.25
CA GLU A 193 -3.10 -3.50 -6.69
C GLU A 193 -2.10 -3.05 -5.61
N VAL A 194 -0.82 -3.09 -5.92
CA VAL A 194 0.21 -2.57 -5.02
C VAL A 194 0.43 -1.11 -5.36
N THR A 195 0.02 -0.22 -4.47
CA THR A 195 0.64 1.08 -4.43
C THR A 195 1.99 0.89 -3.73
N PRO A 196 3.10 1.13 -4.42
CA PRO A 196 4.40 0.94 -3.79
C PRO A 196 4.47 1.73 -2.49
N ASN A 197 4.64 1.05 -1.37
CA ASN A 197 4.85 1.72 -0.08
C ASN A 197 6.32 2.16 0.05
N THR A 198 6.85 2.67 -1.03
CA THR A 198 8.14 3.34 -0.98
C THR A 198 7.87 4.79 -0.60
N ASN A 199 8.64 5.33 0.34
CA ASN A 199 8.69 6.78 0.53
C ASN A 199 9.47 7.44 -0.61
N LYS A 200 9.72 6.71 -1.69
CA LYS A 200 10.40 7.18 -2.89
C LYS A 200 9.41 7.79 -3.85
N ILE A 201 9.77 8.95 -4.36
CA ILE A 201 9.00 9.68 -5.37
C ILE A 201 9.94 10.19 -6.45
N HIS A 202 9.40 10.39 -7.63
CA HIS A 202 10.06 11.15 -8.69
C HIS A 202 9.70 12.63 -8.55
N VAL A 203 10.70 13.48 -8.71
CA VAL A 203 10.56 14.93 -8.89
C VAL A 203 11.03 15.26 -10.30
N ILE A 204 10.09 15.55 -11.19
CA ILE A 204 10.37 15.80 -12.60
C ILE A 204 10.31 17.29 -12.86
N VAL A 205 11.42 17.86 -13.33
CA VAL A 205 11.52 19.29 -13.64
C VAL A 205 12.57 19.54 -14.71
N GLY A 206 12.30 20.45 -15.63
CA GLY A 206 13.23 20.81 -16.72
C GLY A 206 13.58 19.64 -17.65
N GLY A 207 12.72 18.63 -17.74
CA GLY A 207 12.96 17.40 -18.51
C GLY A 207 13.95 16.43 -17.84
N GLN A 208 14.25 16.61 -16.58
CA GLN A 208 15.07 15.71 -15.75
C GLN A 208 14.21 15.09 -14.65
N THR A 209 14.45 13.83 -14.33
CA THR A 209 13.82 13.09 -13.22
C THR A 209 14.84 12.94 -12.09
N PHE A 210 14.42 13.33 -10.88
CA PHE A 210 15.21 13.19 -9.66
C PHE A 210 14.48 12.24 -8.71
N MET A 211 15.18 11.28 -8.12
CA MET A 211 14.65 10.50 -7.02
C MET A 211 14.64 11.34 -5.74
N ALA A 212 13.55 11.24 -5.00
CA ALA A 212 13.42 11.85 -3.69
C ALA A 212 12.86 10.85 -2.68
N THR A 213 13.22 11.03 -1.42
CA THR A 213 12.70 10.26 -0.30
C THR A 213 11.79 11.15 0.54
N LEU A 214 10.52 10.78 0.68
CA LEU A 214 9.60 11.43 1.60
C LEU A 214 10.00 11.13 3.04
N ALA A 215 9.81 12.12 3.91
CA ALA A 215 10.02 11.94 5.34
C ALA A 215 8.95 11.01 5.93
N ASP A 216 9.37 10.11 6.81
CA ASP A 216 8.46 9.28 7.57
C ASP A 216 7.86 10.08 8.73
N ASN A 217 6.89 10.91 8.37
CA ASN A 217 6.11 11.75 9.29
C ASN A 217 4.71 12.03 8.70
N ALA A 218 3.81 12.58 9.51
CA ALA A 218 2.44 12.88 9.10
C ALA A 218 2.35 13.77 7.84
N THR A 219 3.31 14.68 7.63
CA THR A 219 3.34 15.58 6.48
C THR A 219 3.75 14.85 5.20
N GLY A 220 4.84 14.06 5.27
CA GLY A 220 5.30 13.24 4.13
C GLY A 220 4.27 12.21 3.72
N ASN A 221 3.67 11.52 4.70
CA ASN A 221 2.62 10.53 4.46
C ASN A 221 1.37 11.17 3.83
N PHE A 222 0.95 12.36 4.29
CA PHE A 222 -0.17 13.09 3.67
C PHE A 222 0.18 13.57 2.25
N PHE A 223 1.38 14.14 2.05
CA PHE A 223 1.84 14.58 0.73
C PHE A 223 1.84 13.44 -0.28
N LYS A 224 2.24 12.23 0.14
CA LYS A 224 2.19 11.01 -0.66
C LYS A 224 0.79 10.71 -1.21
N THR A 225 -0.27 10.96 -0.42
CA THR A 225 -1.67 10.71 -0.86
C THR A 225 -2.15 11.68 -1.94
N MET A 226 -1.45 12.80 -2.15
CA MET A 226 -1.78 13.81 -3.17
C MET A 226 -1.13 13.53 -4.53
N LEU A 227 -0.27 12.51 -4.62
CA LEU A 227 0.46 12.18 -5.85
C LEU A 227 -0.37 11.30 -6.79
N PRO A 228 -0.22 11.45 -8.13
CA PRO A 228 0.70 12.37 -8.81
C PRO A 228 0.18 13.81 -8.81
N MET A 229 1.11 14.78 -8.75
CA MET A 229 0.77 16.19 -8.74
C MET A 229 1.74 17.00 -9.61
N THR A 230 1.21 17.79 -10.55
CA THR A 230 2.00 18.74 -11.35
C THR A 230 1.61 20.16 -11.00
N ILE A 231 2.58 20.97 -10.59
CA ILE A 231 2.38 22.36 -10.14
C ILE A 231 3.37 23.32 -10.80
N ASP A 232 2.92 24.54 -11.08
CA ASP A 232 3.77 25.63 -11.57
C ASP A 232 4.31 26.39 -10.36
N MET A 233 5.54 26.09 -9.97
CA MET A 233 6.18 26.65 -8.79
C MET A 233 6.83 27.99 -9.10
N ASP A 234 6.52 28.99 -8.30
CA ASP A 234 7.08 30.34 -8.42
C ASP A 234 8.53 30.36 -7.92
N GLU A 235 9.34 31.24 -8.56
CA GLU A 235 10.72 31.53 -8.16
C GLU A 235 10.77 32.47 -6.96
N LEU A 236 11.63 32.18 -5.98
CA LEU A 236 11.87 33.09 -4.88
C LEU A 236 13.36 33.13 -4.49
N ASN A 237 13.89 34.36 -4.36
CA ASN A 237 15.23 34.66 -3.82
C ASN A 237 16.43 34.00 -4.54
N GLY A 238 16.23 33.31 -5.65
CA GLY A 238 17.30 32.61 -6.37
C GLY A 238 17.80 31.38 -5.64
N ASN A 239 17.00 30.77 -4.78
CA ASN A 239 17.36 29.59 -3.98
C ASN A 239 16.23 28.57 -3.77
N GLU A 240 14.98 28.92 -4.11
CA GLU A 240 13.83 28.06 -3.88
C GLU A 240 12.73 28.25 -4.94
N LYS A 241 11.98 27.19 -5.19
CA LYS A 241 10.70 27.19 -5.88
C LYS A 241 9.61 26.89 -4.87
N TYR A 242 8.48 27.61 -4.93
CA TYR A 242 7.39 27.41 -3.98
C TYR A 242 6.01 27.40 -4.64
N TYR A 243 5.06 26.74 -3.99
CA TYR A 243 3.67 26.69 -4.42
C TYR A 243 2.73 26.55 -3.24
N TYR A 244 1.63 27.32 -3.24
CA TYR A 244 0.58 27.20 -2.23
C TYR A 244 -0.48 26.20 -2.67
N LEU A 245 -0.57 25.09 -1.96
CA LEU A 245 -1.60 24.07 -2.16
C LEU A 245 -2.98 24.60 -1.74
N ASN A 246 -4.03 24.07 -2.36
CA ASN A 246 -5.42 24.35 -1.98
C ASN A 246 -5.84 23.68 -0.67
N GLU A 247 -5.07 22.70 -0.21
CA GLU A 247 -5.30 21.91 1.00
C GLU A 247 -4.20 22.17 2.03
N SER A 248 -4.56 21.99 3.32
CA SER A 248 -3.60 22.10 4.42
C SER A 248 -3.07 20.71 4.78
N LEU A 249 -1.75 20.61 4.88
CA LEU A 249 -1.06 19.42 5.33
C LEU A 249 -0.86 19.44 6.86
N PRO A 250 -0.78 18.28 7.51
CA PRO A 250 -0.27 18.20 8.87
C PRO A 250 1.07 18.91 8.97
N SER A 251 1.28 19.72 10.00
CA SER A 251 2.51 20.51 10.14
C SER A 251 3.07 20.46 11.56
N ALA A 252 4.38 20.28 11.67
CA ALA A 252 5.16 20.32 12.90
C ALA A 252 6.47 21.11 12.63
N PRO A 253 6.39 22.44 12.52
CA PRO A 253 7.50 23.26 12.05
C PRO A 253 8.66 23.31 13.04
N VAL A 254 9.86 23.06 12.55
CA VAL A 254 11.12 23.12 13.28
C VAL A 254 12.09 24.02 12.48
N ASN A 255 12.93 24.78 13.18
CA ASN A 255 14.02 25.51 12.50
C ASN A 255 15.15 24.52 12.18
N PRO A 256 15.46 24.28 10.89
CA PRO A 256 16.51 23.34 10.51
C PRO A 256 17.93 23.92 10.66
N GLY A 257 18.06 25.21 10.88
CA GLY A 257 19.34 25.93 10.88
C GLY A 257 19.93 26.07 9.47
N THR A 258 20.14 24.96 8.77
CA THR A 258 20.63 24.91 7.38
C THR A 258 19.60 24.20 6.51
N ILE A 259 19.28 24.80 5.38
CA ILE A 259 18.57 24.19 4.26
C ILE A 259 19.60 23.64 3.28
N TYR A 260 19.38 22.46 2.76
CA TYR A 260 20.22 21.84 1.74
C TYR A 260 19.54 21.86 0.38
N ALA A 261 20.32 21.95 -0.69
CA ALA A 261 19.81 21.74 -2.04
C ALA A 261 19.14 20.36 -2.11
N GLY A 262 17.94 20.28 -2.71
CA GLY A 262 17.13 19.08 -2.75
C GLY A 262 16.13 18.94 -1.60
N ASP A 263 16.18 19.75 -0.54
CA ASP A 263 15.19 19.73 0.52
C ASP A 263 13.80 20.08 -0.02
N ILE A 264 12.79 19.27 0.33
CA ILE A 264 11.36 19.52 0.07
C ILE A 264 10.71 19.81 1.42
N MET A 265 10.23 21.02 1.60
CA MET A 265 9.72 21.50 2.89
C MET A 265 8.32 22.09 2.77
N LEU A 266 7.59 22.08 3.89
CA LEU A 266 6.33 22.78 4.06
C LEU A 266 6.56 24.05 4.90
N TYR A 267 6.26 25.21 4.35
CA TYR A 267 6.20 26.47 5.08
C TYR A 267 4.74 26.76 5.46
N GLY A 268 4.50 27.02 6.75
CA GLY A 268 3.14 27.07 7.27
C GLY A 268 2.45 25.70 7.22
N ASN A 269 1.29 25.63 6.57
CA ASN A 269 0.52 24.40 6.42
C ASN A 269 0.10 24.07 4.97
N SER A 270 0.47 24.91 3.99
CA SER A 270 0.06 24.71 2.59
C SER A 270 1.11 25.11 1.55
N CYS A 271 2.23 25.74 1.95
CA CYS A 271 3.26 26.17 1.02
C CYS A 271 4.34 25.08 0.88
N VAL A 272 4.33 24.35 -0.23
CA VAL A 272 5.40 23.41 -0.61
C VAL A 272 6.57 24.20 -1.18
N VAL A 273 7.77 23.91 -0.71
CA VAL A 273 9.02 24.59 -1.13
C VAL A 273 10.04 23.52 -1.54
N LEU A 274 10.56 23.63 -2.76
CA LEU A 274 11.69 22.87 -3.28
C LEU A 274 12.93 23.76 -3.29
N PHE A 275 13.89 23.46 -2.45
CA PHE A 275 15.13 24.20 -2.35
C PHE A 275 16.18 23.66 -3.32
N TYR A 276 16.76 24.54 -4.14
CA TYR A 276 17.80 24.17 -5.10
C TYR A 276 19.18 24.76 -4.78
N LYS A 277 19.31 25.45 -3.61
CA LYS A 277 20.60 25.89 -3.06
C LYS A 277 20.68 25.66 -1.55
N THR A 278 21.88 25.47 -1.07
CA THR A 278 22.18 25.33 0.36
C THR A 278 22.44 26.68 1.00
N PHE A 279 21.77 27.00 2.12
CA PHE A 279 21.94 28.24 2.87
C PHE A 279 21.46 28.09 4.31
N ASN A 280 21.84 29.03 5.18
CA ASN A 280 21.34 29.10 6.55
C ASN A 280 20.02 29.87 6.61
N THR A 281 19.07 29.36 7.39
CA THR A 281 17.76 29.99 7.56
C THR A 281 17.43 30.23 9.04
N GLY A 282 16.65 31.30 9.30
CA GLY A 282 16.02 31.57 10.58
C GLY A 282 14.55 31.15 10.62
N TYR A 283 14.00 30.65 9.52
CA TYR A 283 12.59 30.23 9.42
C TYR A 283 12.42 28.80 9.90
N SER A 284 11.17 28.46 10.23
CA SER A 284 10.78 27.11 10.61
C SER A 284 9.94 26.46 9.51
N TYR A 285 10.21 25.20 9.24
CA TYR A 285 9.57 24.38 8.22
C TYR A 285 9.21 23.01 8.78
N THR A 286 8.26 22.33 8.16
CA THR A 286 8.06 20.91 8.35
C THR A 286 8.66 20.16 7.17
N ARG A 287 9.43 19.10 7.42
CA ARG A 287 10.06 18.33 6.35
C ARG A 287 9.01 17.49 5.63
N ILE A 288 8.91 17.63 4.31
CA ILE A 288 8.15 16.74 3.42
C ILE A 288 9.05 15.60 2.93
N GLY A 289 10.30 15.92 2.54
CA GLY A 289 11.26 14.98 2.01
C GLY A 289 12.55 15.64 1.54
N SER A 290 13.32 14.94 0.74
CA SER A 290 14.50 15.47 0.06
C SER A 290 14.87 14.65 -1.17
N LEU A 291 15.47 15.28 -2.18
CA LEU A 291 16.11 14.57 -3.26
C LEU A 291 17.27 13.72 -2.71
N ASP A 292 17.44 12.53 -3.25
CA ASP A 292 18.55 11.63 -2.87
C ASP A 292 19.87 12.14 -3.46
N ASP A 293 19.83 12.66 -4.70
CA ASP A 293 20.93 13.40 -5.33
C ASP A 293 20.40 14.68 -5.99
N PRO A 294 20.72 15.87 -5.46
CA PRO A 294 20.29 17.15 -6.03
C PRO A 294 21.20 17.66 -7.17
N THR A 295 22.16 16.86 -7.65
CA THR A 295 23.09 17.25 -8.73
C THR A 295 22.29 17.57 -10.00
N GLY A 296 22.45 18.78 -10.54
CA GLY A 296 21.73 19.25 -11.73
C GLY A 296 20.38 19.92 -11.44
N LEU A 297 19.89 19.91 -10.19
CA LEU A 297 18.59 20.50 -9.85
C LEU A 297 18.52 21.99 -10.18
N ALA A 298 19.57 22.76 -9.84
CA ALA A 298 19.57 24.21 -10.04
C ALA A 298 19.47 24.59 -11.53
N GLU A 299 20.07 23.79 -12.41
CA GLU A 299 19.99 23.93 -13.87
C GLU A 299 18.59 23.52 -14.37
N ALA A 300 18.04 22.45 -13.83
CA ALA A 300 16.74 21.89 -14.24
C ALA A 300 15.58 22.84 -13.88
N VAL A 301 15.58 23.43 -12.67
CA VAL A 301 14.54 24.38 -12.26
C VAL A 301 14.66 25.75 -12.97
N GLY A 302 15.83 26.10 -13.45
CA GLY A 302 16.05 27.39 -14.14
C GLY A 302 15.81 28.64 -13.29
N PRO A 303 15.95 29.84 -13.89
CA PRO A 303 15.84 31.10 -13.17
C PRO A 303 14.39 31.61 -12.97
N ASP A 304 13.44 31.12 -13.78
CA ASP A 304 12.04 31.51 -13.77
C ASP A 304 11.17 30.51 -13.03
N ASN A 305 9.83 30.66 -13.07
CA ASN A 305 8.90 29.65 -12.59
C ASN A 305 9.17 28.29 -13.25
N ALA A 306 8.86 27.21 -12.55
CA ALA A 306 9.13 25.87 -13.03
C ALA A 306 7.91 24.94 -12.86
N MET A 307 7.54 24.26 -13.93
CA MET A 307 6.61 23.14 -13.83
C MET A 307 7.32 21.96 -13.16
N VAL A 308 6.82 21.55 -12.00
CA VAL A 308 7.36 20.43 -11.23
C VAL A 308 6.27 19.36 -11.08
N THR A 309 6.60 18.15 -11.48
CA THR A 309 5.75 16.97 -11.23
C THR A 309 6.34 16.16 -10.10
N PHE A 310 5.49 15.82 -9.13
CA PHE A 310 5.77 14.86 -8.07
C PHE A 310 4.92 13.63 -8.34
N GLU A 311 5.52 12.45 -8.39
CA GLU A 311 4.80 11.19 -8.59
C GLU A 311 5.46 10.05 -7.81
N LEU A 312 4.72 8.98 -7.55
CA LEU A 312 5.27 7.83 -6.85
C LEU A 312 6.33 7.15 -7.72
N ALA A 313 7.47 6.84 -7.12
CA ALA A 313 8.45 5.98 -7.79
C ALA A 313 8.00 4.53 -7.66
N TYR A 314 7.84 3.86 -8.80
CA TYR A 314 7.54 2.42 -8.81
C TYR A 314 8.82 1.63 -8.56
N ALA A 315 8.76 0.66 -7.65
CA ALA A 315 9.85 -0.29 -7.53
C ALA A 315 9.98 -1.07 -8.85
N CYS A 316 11.21 -1.34 -9.28
CA CYS A 316 11.51 -2.01 -10.53
C CYS A 316 11.34 -1.19 -11.83
N ASP A 317 10.82 0.01 -11.77
CA ASP A 317 10.85 0.96 -12.89
C ASP A 317 12.23 1.65 -12.92
N VAL A 318 13.18 0.99 -13.56
CA VAL A 318 14.60 1.37 -13.56
C VAL A 318 14.86 2.55 -14.48
N ASN A 319 14.10 2.64 -15.58
CA ASN A 319 14.23 3.68 -16.58
C ASN A 319 13.30 4.89 -16.34
N CYS A 320 12.41 4.81 -15.34
CA CYS A 320 11.50 5.88 -14.93
C CYS A 320 10.49 6.25 -16.04
N ASP A 321 10.00 5.27 -16.81
CA ASP A 321 8.98 5.49 -17.83
C ASP A 321 7.55 5.17 -17.32
N ASN A 322 7.40 4.79 -16.04
CA ASN A 322 6.17 4.36 -15.35
C ASN A 322 5.60 3.02 -15.86
N GLU A 323 6.39 2.25 -16.56
CA GLU A 323 6.09 0.86 -16.92
C GLU A 323 7.20 -0.02 -16.34
N VAL A 324 6.86 -1.19 -15.82
CA VAL A 324 7.85 -2.19 -15.37
C VAL A 324 7.88 -3.30 -16.40
N ASP A 325 8.87 -3.26 -17.27
CA ASP A 325 8.96 -4.16 -18.43
C ASP A 325 10.40 -4.63 -18.73
N ILE A 326 10.59 -5.24 -19.89
CA ILE A 326 11.91 -5.73 -20.33
C ILE A 326 12.93 -4.60 -20.57
N ASN A 327 12.48 -3.36 -20.78
CA ASN A 327 13.36 -2.23 -20.97
C ASN A 327 14.08 -1.91 -19.65
N ASP A 328 13.40 -2.02 -18.51
CA ASP A 328 14.02 -1.86 -17.19
C ASP A 328 15.13 -2.87 -16.95
N VAL A 329 14.92 -4.13 -17.36
CA VAL A 329 15.97 -5.16 -17.28
C VAL A 329 17.18 -4.77 -18.14
N THR A 330 16.93 -4.21 -19.32
CA THR A 330 17.99 -3.78 -20.23
C THR A 330 18.80 -2.62 -19.63
N ASP A 331 18.12 -1.64 -19.06
CA ASP A 331 18.74 -0.47 -18.44
C ASP A 331 19.48 -0.86 -17.15
N LEU A 332 18.92 -1.76 -16.36
CA LEU A 332 19.57 -2.30 -15.17
C LEU A 332 20.85 -3.07 -15.52
N ILE A 333 20.83 -3.90 -16.57
CA ILE A 333 22.04 -4.57 -17.08
C ILE A 333 23.08 -3.54 -17.52
N ALA A 334 22.68 -2.48 -18.20
CA ALA A 334 23.60 -1.42 -18.61
C ALA A 334 24.20 -0.70 -17.41
N MET A 335 23.44 -0.45 -16.34
CA MET A 335 23.92 0.12 -15.07
C MET A 335 24.97 -0.80 -14.42
N VAL A 336 24.68 -2.08 -14.27
CA VAL A 336 25.60 -3.07 -13.68
C VAL A 336 26.90 -3.15 -14.47
N LEU A 337 26.82 -3.18 -15.80
CA LEU A 337 28.01 -3.27 -16.67
C LEU A 337 28.85 -2.00 -16.67
N SER A 338 28.24 -0.83 -16.50
CA SER A 338 28.94 0.47 -16.46
C SER A 338 29.48 0.80 -15.06
N GLY A 339 29.07 0.06 -14.03
CA GLY A 339 29.37 0.37 -12.63
C GLY A 339 28.66 1.64 -12.14
N GLN A 340 27.61 2.06 -12.82
CA GLN A 340 26.75 3.15 -12.34
C GLN A 340 25.97 2.67 -11.13
N ILE A 341 26.06 3.44 -10.06
CA ILE A 341 25.26 3.22 -8.85
C ILE A 341 24.04 4.15 -8.96
N SER A 342 22.86 3.58 -9.11
CA SER A 342 21.60 4.31 -9.10
C SER A 342 20.67 3.68 -8.09
N ALA A 343 19.96 4.48 -7.32
CA ALA A 343 18.93 3.99 -6.40
C ALA A 343 17.80 3.24 -7.13
N TYR A 344 17.65 3.44 -8.43
CA TYR A 344 16.70 2.72 -9.29
C TYR A 344 17.13 1.28 -9.59
N GLY A 345 18.43 1.03 -9.55
CA GLY A 345 19.01 -0.26 -9.86
C GLY A 345 19.10 -1.22 -8.68
N ASP A 346 18.93 -0.75 -7.45
CA ASP A 346 18.92 -1.57 -6.23
C ASP A 346 17.52 -2.15 -6.03
N VAL A 347 17.18 -3.14 -6.82
CA VAL A 347 15.85 -3.74 -6.89
C VAL A 347 15.56 -4.65 -5.69
N ASP A 348 16.59 -5.29 -5.15
CA ASP A 348 16.49 -6.16 -3.96
C ASP A 348 16.74 -5.42 -2.63
N ILE A 349 16.99 -4.10 -2.70
CA ILE A 349 17.14 -3.17 -1.57
C ILE A 349 18.29 -3.59 -0.61
N ASN A 350 19.35 -4.19 -1.15
CA ASN A 350 20.52 -4.58 -0.36
C ASN A 350 21.61 -3.50 -0.28
N GLY A 351 21.44 -2.36 -0.97
CA GLY A 351 22.35 -1.22 -1.03
C GLY A 351 23.45 -1.34 -2.09
N VAL A 352 23.40 -2.35 -2.95
CA VAL A 352 24.38 -2.61 -4.02
C VAL A 352 23.64 -2.89 -5.32
N VAL A 353 23.98 -2.18 -6.39
CA VAL A 353 23.44 -2.49 -7.73
C VAL A 353 24.33 -3.54 -8.40
N ASP A 354 23.85 -4.77 -8.50
CA ASP A 354 24.60 -5.88 -9.10
C ASP A 354 23.70 -6.87 -9.90
N ILE A 355 24.24 -8.02 -10.26
CA ILE A 355 23.51 -9.01 -11.08
C ILE A 355 22.33 -9.64 -10.32
N ASN A 356 22.29 -9.54 -8.98
CA ASN A 356 21.18 -10.06 -8.19
C ASN A 356 19.95 -9.20 -8.41
N ASP A 357 20.11 -7.86 -8.58
CA ASP A 357 19.00 -6.95 -8.92
C ASP A 357 18.39 -7.29 -10.28
N VAL A 358 19.23 -7.56 -11.28
CA VAL A 358 18.78 -8.01 -12.60
C VAL A 358 17.98 -9.32 -12.47
N THR A 359 18.45 -10.23 -11.64
CA THR A 359 17.75 -11.50 -11.40
C THR A 359 16.44 -11.27 -10.66
N CYS A 360 16.43 -10.37 -9.68
CA CYS A 360 15.24 -9.97 -8.94
C CYS A 360 14.20 -9.37 -9.89
N LEU A 361 14.57 -8.41 -10.72
CA LEU A 361 13.68 -7.77 -11.69
C LEU A 361 13.14 -8.76 -12.73
N ILE A 362 13.97 -9.66 -13.26
CA ILE A 362 13.51 -10.72 -14.15
C ILE A 362 12.49 -11.62 -13.46
N ASN A 363 12.72 -12.00 -12.21
CA ASN A 363 11.79 -12.82 -11.44
C ASN A 363 10.45 -12.11 -11.24
N VAL A 364 10.48 -10.79 -10.96
CA VAL A 364 9.27 -9.94 -10.88
C VAL A 364 8.48 -10.00 -12.19
N LEU A 365 9.15 -9.78 -13.33
CA LEU A 365 8.51 -9.77 -14.65
C LEU A 365 7.98 -11.15 -15.08
N LEU A 366 8.65 -12.22 -14.69
CA LEU A 366 8.23 -13.59 -15.00
C LEU A 366 7.24 -14.17 -13.98
N GLY A 367 6.98 -13.46 -12.89
CA GLY A 367 6.19 -14.00 -11.77
C GLY A 367 6.84 -15.24 -11.14
N VAL A 368 8.18 -15.34 -11.17
CA VAL A 368 8.96 -16.46 -10.61
C VAL A 368 9.45 -16.06 -9.22
N LYS A 369 9.29 -16.99 -8.27
CA LYS A 369 9.81 -16.83 -6.89
C LYS A 369 11.30 -17.12 -6.80
#